data_31d6fd3f88a42bce32a798fa45150936
#
_entry.id   31d6fd3f88a42bce32a798fa45150936
#
_cell.length_a   1.000
_cell.length_b   1.000
_cell.length_c   1.000
_cell.angle_alpha   90.00
_cell.angle_beta   90.00
_cell.angle_gamma   90.00
#
_symmetry.space_group_name_H-M   'P 1'
#
loop_
_entity.id
_entity.type
_entity.pdbx_description
1 polymer ?
#
loop_
_entity_poly.entity_id
_entity_poly.type
_entity_poly.pdbx_seq_one_letter_code
_entity_poly.pdbx_strand_id
1 'polypeptide(L)'
;MRGALNALLLEEESPLISQASAKEKPFFFGQADRGLFGCFHEPTGVVDRDLGVVLCNPLGHEAIRAHRALRQLAIRLARAGFPVLRFDYAGTGDSVGDDSDANLPRWHSDLGVAIDRLKRESGVQRIGLTGLRL
;
A
#
# COMPACT_ATOMS: atom_id res chain seq x y z
N MET A 1 -7.03 -6.22 -28.70
CA MET A 1 -7.24 -6.43 -27.28
C MET A 1 -6.60 -7.69 -26.78
N ARG A 2 -6.76 -8.76 -27.48
CA ARG A 2 -6.03 -9.97 -27.17
C ARG A 2 -4.54 -9.73 -27.17
N GLY A 3 -4.07 -9.05 -28.22
CA GLY A 3 -2.67 -8.72 -28.28
C GLY A 3 -2.21 -7.89 -27.10
N ALA A 4 -3.08 -7.00 -26.64
CA ALA A 4 -2.73 -6.16 -25.50
C ALA A 4 -2.57 -7.00 -24.26
N LEU A 5 -3.43 -7.99 -24.06
CA LEU A 5 -3.30 -8.85 -22.90
C LEU A 5 -2.02 -9.67 -22.97
N ASN A 6 -1.71 -10.21 -24.14
CA ASN A 6 -0.48 -10.95 -24.31
C ASN A 6 0.73 -10.06 -24.08
N ALA A 7 0.65 -8.82 -24.55
CA ALA A 7 1.73 -7.88 -24.35
C ALA A 7 1.92 -7.60 -22.86
N LEU A 8 0.83 -7.51 -22.12
CA LEU A 8 0.95 -7.31 -20.69
C LEU A 8 1.64 -8.47 -20.01
N LEU A 9 1.33 -9.68 -20.43
CA LEU A 9 1.98 -10.85 -19.86
C LEU A 9 3.47 -10.86 -20.17
N LEU A 10 3.81 -10.45 -21.39
CA LEU A 10 5.21 -10.36 -21.77
C LEU A 10 5.90 -9.23 -21.01
N GLU A 11 5.21 -8.13 -20.83
CA GLU A 11 5.77 -7.00 -20.13
C GLU A 11 6.13 -7.34 -18.71
N GLU A 12 5.47 -8.33 -18.14
CA GLU A 12 5.79 -8.72 -16.79
C GLU A 12 7.19 -9.30 -16.66
N GLU A 13 7.81 -9.63 -17.77
CA GLU A 13 9.15 -10.15 -17.76
C GLU A 13 10.12 -9.21 -18.44
N SER A 14 9.71 -8.00 -18.69
CA SER A 14 10.50 -7.03 -19.43
C SER A 14 10.84 -5.84 -18.53
N PRO A 15 11.73 -4.96 -19.01
CA PRO A 15 12.01 -3.73 -18.28
C PRO A 15 10.77 -2.88 -18.01
N LEU A 16 9.71 -3.09 -18.76
CA LEU A 16 8.47 -2.34 -18.53
C LEU A 16 7.87 -2.66 -17.17
N ILE A 17 8.13 -3.84 -16.66
CA ILE A 17 7.70 -4.19 -15.32
C ILE A 17 8.32 -3.24 -14.31
N SER A 18 9.60 -2.94 -14.46
CA SER A 18 10.27 -2.01 -13.58
C SER A 18 9.65 -0.61 -13.67
N GLN A 19 9.24 -0.23 -14.88
CA GLN A 19 8.59 1.07 -15.05
C GLN A 19 7.23 1.09 -14.40
N ALA A 20 6.49 -0.04 -14.49
CA ALA A 20 5.22 -0.14 -13.80
C ALA A 20 5.43 -0.02 -12.30
N SER A 21 6.52 -0.59 -11.80
CA SER A 21 6.85 -0.48 -10.39
C SER A 21 7.19 0.95 -10.01
N ALA A 22 7.58 1.78 -10.97
CA ALA A 22 7.87 3.18 -10.68
C ALA A 22 6.63 3.94 -10.24
N LYS A 23 5.45 3.37 -10.38
CA LYS A 23 4.24 3.95 -9.83
C LYS A 23 4.11 3.68 -8.34
N GLU A 24 4.98 2.91 -7.78
CA GLU A 24 5.08 2.73 -6.35
C GLU A 24 5.92 3.85 -5.78
N LYS A 25 5.42 4.49 -4.73
CA LYS A 25 6.11 5.60 -4.09
C LYS A 25 6.33 5.28 -2.63
N PRO A 26 7.48 4.71 -2.28
CA PRO A 26 7.78 4.48 -0.87
C PRO A 26 8.11 5.80 -0.18
N PHE A 27 7.68 5.94 1.06
CA PHE A 27 7.91 7.17 1.78
C PHE A 27 7.63 6.98 3.26
N PHE A 28 8.13 7.92 4.06
CA PHE A 28 7.77 8.02 5.46
C PHE A 28 6.72 9.11 5.62
N PHE A 29 5.79 8.89 6.54
CA PHE A 29 4.72 9.86 6.76
C PHE A 29 4.32 9.84 8.23
N GLY A 30 3.48 10.79 8.61
CA GLY A 30 3.08 10.97 9.99
C GLY A 30 3.97 12.01 10.67
N GLN A 31 4.09 11.92 11.98
CA GLN A 31 4.92 12.85 12.73
C GLN A 31 6.39 12.53 12.52
N ALA A 32 7.23 13.57 12.53
CA ALA A 32 8.65 13.41 12.21
C ALA A 32 9.35 12.38 13.08
N ASP A 33 9.01 12.34 14.36
CA ASP A 33 9.64 11.42 15.31
C ASP A 33 8.88 10.09 15.40
N ARG A 34 7.83 9.92 14.63
CA ARG A 34 6.99 8.72 14.66
C ARG A 34 6.62 8.31 13.24
N GLY A 35 7.59 8.43 12.36
CA GLY A 35 7.35 8.17 10.96
C GLY A 35 6.91 6.73 10.70
N LEU A 36 5.87 6.60 9.93
CA LEU A 36 5.43 5.31 9.43
C LEU A 36 5.99 5.14 8.04
N PHE A 37 6.44 3.93 7.75
CA PHE A 37 6.90 3.63 6.40
C PHE A 37 5.73 3.09 5.60
N GLY A 38 5.53 3.63 4.41
CA GLY A 38 4.46 3.17 3.55
C GLY A 38 4.85 3.23 2.10
N CYS A 39 3.99 2.71 1.28
CA CYS A 39 4.16 2.73 -0.16
C CYS A 39 2.82 3.08 -0.80
N PHE A 40 2.80 4.17 -1.52
CA PHE A 40 1.61 4.61 -2.23
C PHE A 40 1.67 4.07 -3.67
N HIS A 41 0.58 3.45 -4.09
CA HIS A 41 0.44 2.95 -5.46
C HIS A 41 -0.55 3.83 -6.19
N GLU A 42 -0.06 4.55 -7.19
CA GLU A 42 -0.93 5.39 -8.00
C GLU A 42 -1.84 4.54 -8.86
N PRO A 43 -3.10 4.96 -9.02
CA PRO A 43 -3.97 4.27 -9.96
C PRO A 43 -3.42 4.42 -11.38
N THR A 44 -3.36 3.33 -12.10
CA THR A 44 -2.84 3.32 -13.46
C THR A 44 -3.87 2.90 -14.49
N GLY A 45 -5.07 2.60 -14.04
CA GLY A 45 -6.15 2.20 -14.95
C GLY A 45 -6.75 3.38 -15.65
N VAL A 46 -7.65 3.06 -16.60
CA VAL A 46 -8.34 4.08 -17.38
C VAL A 46 -9.35 4.82 -16.52
N VAL A 47 -9.95 4.14 -15.57
CA VAL A 47 -10.97 4.71 -14.72
C VAL A 47 -10.39 4.98 -13.34
N ASP A 48 -10.46 6.23 -12.94
CA ASP A 48 -10.06 6.64 -11.61
C ASP A 48 -11.26 6.48 -10.68
N ARG A 49 -11.12 5.63 -9.71
CA ARG A 49 -12.23 5.32 -8.81
C ARG A 49 -12.16 6.18 -7.56
N ASP A 50 -13.33 6.61 -7.12
CA ASP A 50 -13.43 7.45 -5.92
C ASP A 50 -13.47 6.58 -4.67
N LEU A 51 -12.51 5.71 -4.56
CA LEU A 51 -12.36 4.83 -3.40
C LEU A 51 -10.90 4.47 -3.28
N GLY A 52 -10.29 4.87 -2.17
CA GLY A 52 -8.92 4.46 -1.88
C GLY A 52 -8.92 3.23 -1.01
N VAL A 53 -7.83 2.48 -1.05
CA VAL A 53 -7.71 1.26 -0.27
C VAL A 53 -6.45 1.33 0.58
N VAL A 54 -6.61 1.12 1.88
CA VAL A 54 -5.48 0.95 2.78
C VAL A 54 -5.33 -0.54 3.04
N LEU A 55 -4.15 -1.07 2.75
CA LEU A 55 -3.83 -2.46 3.02
C LEU A 55 -3.11 -2.55 4.35
N CYS A 56 -3.73 -3.25 5.28
CA CYS A 56 -3.21 -3.40 6.63
C CYS A 56 -2.40 -4.68 6.72
N ASN A 57 -1.14 -4.56 7.10
CA ASN A 57 -0.28 -5.72 7.24
C ASN A 57 -0.72 -6.59 8.40
N PRO A 58 -0.61 -7.91 8.26
CA PRO A 58 -0.78 -8.79 9.42
C PRO A 58 0.39 -8.59 10.38
N LEU A 59 0.24 -9.09 11.57
CA LEU A 59 1.22 -8.90 12.64
C LEU A 59 2.21 -10.05 12.68
N GLY A 60 3.39 -9.77 13.23
CA GLY A 60 4.38 -10.78 13.51
C GLY A 60 4.95 -11.41 12.25
N HIS A 61 5.15 -12.70 12.32
CA HIS A 61 5.75 -13.45 11.19
C HIS A 61 4.87 -13.43 9.95
N GLU A 62 3.58 -13.25 10.13
CA GLU A 62 2.68 -13.20 8.99
C GLU A 62 2.96 -11.99 8.10
N ALA A 63 3.44 -10.90 8.68
CA ALA A 63 3.77 -9.71 7.90
C ALA A 63 4.85 -10.00 6.87
N ILE A 64 5.86 -10.79 7.25
CA ILE A 64 6.94 -11.13 6.34
C ILE A 64 6.42 -12.00 5.20
N ARG A 65 5.60 -12.99 5.53
CA ARG A 65 5.07 -13.90 4.53
C ARG A 65 4.09 -13.22 3.59
N ALA A 66 3.31 -12.27 4.12
CA ALA A 66 2.28 -11.62 3.35
C ALA A 66 2.80 -10.46 2.50
N HIS A 67 4.03 -10.02 2.74
CA HIS A 67 4.55 -8.83 2.08
C HIS A 67 4.40 -8.89 0.55
N ARG A 68 4.82 -9.99 -0.03
CA ARG A 68 4.75 -10.13 -1.49
C ARG A 68 3.31 -10.16 -1.97
N ALA A 69 2.45 -10.88 -1.27
CA ALA A 69 1.06 -11.00 -1.67
C ALA A 69 0.35 -9.65 -1.59
N LEU A 70 0.62 -8.88 -0.54
CA LEU A 70 0.02 -7.57 -0.38
C LEU A 70 0.53 -6.59 -1.44
N ARG A 71 1.79 -6.68 -1.78
CA ARG A 71 2.33 -5.84 -2.84
C ARG A 71 1.66 -6.16 -4.16
N GLN A 72 1.48 -7.44 -4.46
CA GLN A 72 0.79 -7.84 -5.69
C GLN A 72 -0.65 -7.39 -5.70
N LEU A 73 -1.32 -7.50 -4.56
CA LEU A 73 -2.69 -7.03 -4.46
C LEU A 73 -2.76 -5.52 -4.69
N ALA A 74 -1.84 -4.78 -4.11
CA ALA A 74 -1.80 -3.33 -4.29
C ALA A 74 -1.62 -2.96 -5.76
N ILE A 75 -0.72 -3.66 -6.44
CA ILE A 75 -0.49 -3.40 -7.86
C ILE A 75 -1.75 -3.66 -8.67
N ARG A 76 -2.43 -4.75 -8.38
CA ARG A 76 -3.65 -5.10 -9.11
C ARG A 76 -4.78 -4.10 -8.84
N LEU A 77 -4.91 -3.67 -7.59
CA LEU A 77 -5.93 -2.68 -7.26
C LEU A 77 -5.63 -1.35 -7.95
N ALA A 78 -4.36 -0.95 -7.98
CA ALA A 78 -3.97 0.27 -8.64
C ALA A 78 -4.27 0.19 -10.14
N ARG A 79 -4.03 -0.94 -10.75
CA ARG A 79 -4.35 -1.14 -12.17
C ARG A 79 -5.86 -1.09 -12.42
N ALA A 80 -6.64 -1.43 -11.41
CA ALA A 80 -8.09 -1.35 -11.52
C ALA A 80 -8.63 0.04 -11.25
N GLY A 81 -7.76 1.01 -10.96
CA GLY A 81 -8.17 2.40 -10.78
C GLY A 81 -8.29 2.83 -9.32
N PHE A 82 -7.85 2.03 -8.38
CA PHE A 82 -7.91 2.38 -6.96
C PHE A 82 -6.55 2.88 -6.49
N PRO A 83 -6.48 4.09 -5.90
CA PRO A 83 -5.25 4.46 -5.19
C PRO A 83 -5.11 3.59 -3.94
N VAL A 84 -3.91 3.12 -3.67
CA VAL A 84 -3.66 2.16 -2.60
C VAL A 84 -2.49 2.63 -1.75
N LEU A 85 -2.62 2.48 -0.45
CA LEU A 85 -1.53 2.71 0.49
C LEU A 85 -1.30 1.44 1.30
N ARG A 86 -0.07 0.93 1.24
CA ARG A 86 0.42 -0.11 2.15
C ARG A 86 1.31 0.57 3.17
N PHE A 87 1.30 0.09 4.39
CA PHE A 87 2.18 0.69 5.38
C PHE A 87 2.51 -0.31 6.49
N ASP A 88 3.57 0.01 7.22
CA ASP A 88 3.98 -0.75 8.40
C ASP A 88 3.55 0.00 9.65
N TYR A 89 2.96 -0.71 10.58
CA TYR A 89 2.60 -0.11 11.87
C TYR A 89 3.86 0.26 12.65
N ALA A 90 3.70 1.19 13.59
CA ALA A 90 4.81 1.57 14.47
C ALA A 90 5.40 0.34 15.15
N GLY A 91 6.72 0.28 15.19
CA GLY A 91 7.42 -0.83 15.79
C GLY A 91 7.49 -2.07 14.92
N THR A 92 7.04 -1.98 13.67
CA THR A 92 7.11 -3.10 12.74
C THR A 92 7.79 -2.65 11.45
N GLY A 93 8.32 -3.61 10.72
CA GLY A 93 8.92 -3.34 9.41
C GLY A 93 9.91 -2.19 9.43
N ASP A 94 9.72 -1.26 8.52
CA ASP A 94 10.60 -0.11 8.37
C ASP A 94 10.08 1.14 9.07
N SER A 95 8.95 1.04 9.77
CA SER A 95 8.43 2.17 10.53
C SER A 95 9.26 2.42 11.78
N VAL A 96 9.20 3.66 12.25
CA VAL A 96 9.93 4.07 13.46
C VAL A 96 9.34 3.37 14.68
N GLY A 97 10.21 3.07 15.65
CA GLY A 97 9.80 2.46 16.89
C GLY A 97 10.37 1.07 17.05
N ASP A 98 10.16 0.52 18.23
CA ASP A 98 10.63 -0.82 18.55
C ASP A 98 9.44 -1.66 19.03
N ASP A 99 9.73 -2.84 19.55
CA ASP A 99 8.69 -3.75 19.98
C ASP A 99 7.75 -3.14 21.01
N SER A 100 8.24 -2.22 21.83
CA SER A 100 7.40 -1.60 22.86
C SER A 100 6.36 -0.66 22.27
N ASP A 101 6.59 -0.19 21.04
CA ASP A 101 5.62 0.66 20.35
C ASP A 101 4.57 -0.15 19.60
N ALA A 102 4.74 -1.45 19.50
CA ALA A 102 3.84 -2.33 18.78
C ALA A 102 2.68 -2.75 19.67
N ASN A 103 1.67 -1.90 19.79
CA ASN A 103 0.50 -2.18 20.62
C ASN A 103 -0.76 -1.70 19.92
N LEU A 104 -1.89 -2.23 20.35
CA LEU A 104 -3.16 -1.95 19.68
C LEU A 104 -3.58 -0.48 19.65
N PRO A 105 -3.49 0.26 20.75
CA PRO A 105 -3.85 1.67 20.71
C PRO A 105 -2.99 2.44 19.71
N ARG A 106 -1.70 2.14 19.64
CA ARG A 106 -0.80 2.80 18.71
C ARG A 106 -1.14 2.43 17.28
N TRP A 107 -1.41 1.15 17.04
CA TRP A 107 -1.77 0.70 15.69
C TRP A 107 -3.08 1.32 15.21
N HIS A 108 -4.03 1.47 16.11
CA HIS A 108 -5.28 2.12 15.76
C HIS A 108 -5.03 3.57 15.34
N SER A 109 -4.17 4.24 16.07
CA SER A 109 -3.78 5.60 15.73
C SER A 109 -3.06 5.64 14.39
N ASP A 110 -2.15 4.70 14.16
CA ASP A 110 -1.41 4.62 12.92
C ASP A 110 -2.33 4.43 11.73
N LEU A 111 -3.37 3.62 11.90
CA LEU A 111 -4.34 3.40 10.84
C LEU A 111 -5.04 4.70 10.47
N GLY A 112 -5.41 5.49 11.47
CA GLY A 112 -6.01 6.79 11.21
C GLY A 112 -5.09 7.71 10.43
N VAL A 113 -3.80 7.70 10.77
CA VAL A 113 -2.80 8.50 10.07
C VAL A 113 -2.68 8.03 8.61
N ALA A 114 -2.71 6.72 8.41
CA ALA A 114 -2.61 6.16 7.06
C ALA A 114 -3.83 6.54 6.22
N ILE A 115 -5.02 6.48 6.79
CA ILE A 115 -6.23 6.87 6.09
C ILE A 115 -6.16 8.33 5.65
N ASP A 116 -5.76 9.20 6.56
CA ASP A 116 -5.65 10.62 6.25
C ASP A 116 -4.62 10.87 5.16
N ARG A 117 -3.51 10.15 5.22
CA ARG A 117 -2.47 10.32 4.21
C ARG A 117 -2.94 9.87 2.83
N LEU A 118 -3.67 8.76 2.76
CA LEU A 118 -4.18 8.28 1.49
C LEU A 118 -5.17 9.30 0.90
N LYS A 119 -6.02 9.87 1.73
CA LYS A 119 -6.95 10.88 1.25
C LYS A 119 -6.20 12.07 0.67
N ARG A 120 -5.14 12.50 1.33
CA ARG A 120 -4.38 13.66 0.85
C ARG A 120 -3.62 13.34 -0.43
N GLU A 121 -3.03 12.15 -0.51
CA GLU A 121 -2.26 11.79 -1.70
C GLU A 121 -3.15 11.60 -2.92
N SER A 122 -4.34 11.08 -2.75
CA SER A 122 -5.17 10.68 -3.87
C SER A 122 -6.36 11.59 -4.12
N GLY A 123 -6.79 12.33 -3.11
CA GLY A 123 -7.97 13.16 -3.21
C GLY A 123 -9.29 12.43 -3.06
N VAL A 124 -9.26 11.12 -2.86
CA VAL A 124 -10.50 10.37 -2.68
C VAL A 124 -11.11 10.66 -1.32
N GLN A 125 -12.43 10.54 -1.24
CA GLN A 125 -13.15 10.78 -0.01
C GLN A 125 -13.50 9.49 0.73
N ARG A 126 -13.58 8.38 0.02
CA ARG A 126 -13.96 7.11 0.60
C ARG A 126 -12.76 6.19 0.67
N ILE A 127 -12.60 5.52 1.79
CA ILE A 127 -11.48 4.63 2.03
C ILE A 127 -12.01 3.26 2.45
N GLY A 128 -11.52 2.24 1.78
CA GLY A 128 -11.75 0.87 2.19
C GLY A 128 -10.51 0.33 2.89
N LEU A 129 -10.73 -0.48 3.90
CA LEU A 129 -9.64 -1.12 4.63
C LEU A 129 -9.64 -2.59 4.29
N THR A 130 -8.47 -3.13 4.02
CA THR A 130 -8.33 -4.54 3.75
C THR A 130 -7.20 -5.08 4.60
N GLY A 131 -7.50 -6.10 5.37
CA GLY A 131 -6.52 -6.76 6.22
C GLY A 131 -6.49 -8.24 5.95
N LEU A 132 -5.35 -8.85 6.21
CA LEU A 132 -5.16 -10.26 6.00
C LEU A 132 -4.83 -10.87 7.35
N ARG A 133 -5.79 -11.46 8.01
CA ARG A 133 -5.59 -12.10 9.30
C ARG A 133 -4.95 -11.16 10.32
N LEU A 134 -5.70 -10.77 11.25
CA LEU A 134 -5.20 -9.97 12.37
C LEU A 134 -5.07 -10.82 13.62
#